data_9f85433873ae7d88f1d899c9c7a2a0d6
#
_entry.id   9f85433873ae7d88f1d899c9c7a2a0d6
#
_cell.length_a   1.000
_cell.length_b   1.000
_cell.length_c   1.000
_cell.angle_alpha   90.00
_cell.angle_beta   90.00
_cell.angle_gamma   90.00
#
_symmetry.space_group_name_H-M   'P 1'
#
loop_
_entity.id
_entity.type
_entity.pdbx_description
1 polymer ?
#
loop_
_entity_poly.entity_id
_entity_poly.type
_entity_poly.pdbx_seq_one_letter_code
_entity_poly.pdbx_strand_id
1 'polypeptide(L)'
;LWPINAMLDDIIEEAKPEKGEQLIVRTLANYKYFQRGAFRDFAAFRGLPIVMKGVKRNMGEMTDFFITRSGNFSGQSQNAINSINLLTKDPALTKTFKLFRSYPLPDGNMGLLYKFDMEPANSLPGVTNLELIGKRLEVAFAGYPIYGVKNGVNMTVSITPTNNPQDIYYGRYKSIKIKADSVVSNKVLIKNFELLFENVQINIYDLLLNGRFILFDLERLTPRGTIHFDDLEKSAAVAMKGKGNINVSGSKNSLTIHAKYSLPQGQVVEGETKINILFSPGEKIQPAFKELKLGPLDIPVLFIRRITNARLTLTPTPGWPLTTNIKSLKIFPRKIEIN
;
A
#
# COMPACT_ATOMS: atom_id res chain seq x y z
N LEU A 1 -8.00 -22.50 -27.67
CA LEU A 1 -8.38 -22.07 -26.31
C LEU A 1 -7.31 -21.14 -25.74
N TRP A 2 -7.70 -20.14 -24.92
CA TRP A 2 -6.77 -19.28 -24.20
C TRP A 2 -6.09 -20.08 -23.09
N PRO A 3 -4.74 -20.01 -22.92
CA PRO A 3 -3.98 -20.88 -22.03
C PRO A 3 -4.03 -20.43 -20.54
N ILE A 4 -5.18 -19.90 -20.08
CA ILE A 4 -5.31 -19.34 -18.73
C ILE A 4 -5.05 -20.42 -17.67
N ASN A 5 -5.67 -21.61 -17.83
CA ASN A 5 -5.49 -22.69 -16.88
C ASN A 5 -4.03 -23.17 -16.83
N ALA A 6 -3.41 -23.39 -18.00
CA ALA A 6 -2.01 -23.81 -18.07
C ALA A 6 -1.07 -22.80 -17.36
N MET A 7 -1.31 -21.48 -17.56
CA MET A 7 -0.52 -20.45 -16.89
C MET A 7 -0.74 -20.45 -15.38
N LEU A 8 -1.97 -20.66 -14.91
CA LEU A 8 -2.26 -20.75 -13.48
C LEU A 8 -1.67 -22.02 -12.85
N ASP A 9 -1.68 -23.15 -13.57
CA ASP A 9 -1.06 -24.40 -13.13
C ASP A 9 0.45 -24.22 -12.96
N ASP A 10 1.11 -23.63 -13.94
CA ASP A 10 2.54 -23.37 -13.91
C ASP A 10 2.95 -22.40 -12.79
N ILE A 11 2.12 -21.40 -12.49
CA ILE A 11 2.35 -20.49 -11.35
C ILE A 11 2.34 -21.28 -10.03
N ILE A 12 1.35 -22.16 -9.83
CA ILE A 12 1.22 -22.95 -8.60
C ILE A 12 2.34 -23.99 -8.49
N GLU A 13 2.66 -24.67 -9.59
CA GLU A 13 3.73 -25.67 -9.63
C GLU A 13 5.09 -25.05 -9.32
N GLU A 14 5.35 -23.85 -9.85
CA GLU A 14 6.61 -23.14 -9.65
C GLU A 14 6.73 -22.53 -8.24
N ALA A 15 5.70 -21.84 -7.77
CA ALA A 15 5.76 -21.14 -6.50
C ALA A 15 5.60 -22.07 -5.29
N LYS A 16 4.84 -23.17 -5.42
CA LYS A 16 4.54 -24.13 -4.33
C LYS A 16 4.14 -23.42 -3.02
N PRO A 17 3.10 -22.58 -3.05
CA PRO A 17 2.72 -21.75 -1.92
C PRO A 17 2.40 -22.61 -0.68
N GLU A 18 2.87 -22.16 0.48
CA GLU A 18 2.52 -22.78 1.75
C GLU A 18 1.03 -22.58 2.09
N LYS A 19 0.53 -23.38 3.05
CA LYS A 19 -0.87 -23.27 3.48
C LYS A 19 -1.15 -21.88 4.07
N GLY A 20 -2.04 -21.15 3.41
CA GLY A 20 -2.43 -19.78 3.81
C GLY A 20 -1.65 -18.67 3.12
N GLU A 21 -0.59 -18.99 2.41
CA GLU A 21 0.13 -18.05 1.57
C GLU A 21 -0.70 -17.66 0.33
N GLN A 22 -0.58 -16.41 -0.09
CA GLN A 22 -1.24 -15.88 -1.28
C GLN A 22 -0.21 -15.33 -2.26
N LEU A 23 -0.21 -15.87 -3.47
CA LEU A 23 0.62 -15.38 -4.56
C LEU A 23 0.00 -14.14 -5.21
N ILE A 24 0.81 -13.12 -5.44
CA ILE A 24 0.39 -11.88 -6.10
C ILE A 24 0.80 -11.92 -7.57
N VAL A 25 -0.20 -12.04 -8.43
CA VAL A 25 -0.01 -12.07 -9.88
C VAL A 25 -0.57 -10.79 -10.49
N ARG A 26 0.23 -10.09 -11.30
CA ARG A 26 -0.20 -8.89 -12.01
C ARG A 26 -0.34 -9.14 -13.49
N THR A 27 -1.48 -8.77 -14.04
CA THR A 27 -1.74 -8.86 -15.46
C THR A 27 -1.55 -7.50 -16.10
N LEU A 28 -0.63 -7.41 -17.05
CA LEU A 28 -0.36 -6.22 -17.87
C LEU A 28 -1.21 -6.23 -19.14
N ALA A 29 -1.59 -7.41 -19.61
CA ALA A 29 -2.43 -7.57 -20.79
C ALA A 29 -3.90 -7.20 -20.46
N ASN A 30 -4.53 -6.50 -21.40
CA ASN A 30 -5.97 -6.19 -21.36
C ASN A 30 -6.57 -6.44 -22.74
N TYR A 31 -6.80 -7.70 -23.08
CA TYR A 31 -7.26 -8.08 -24.42
C TYR A 31 -8.32 -9.16 -24.33
N LYS A 32 -9.57 -8.86 -24.75
CA LYS A 32 -10.70 -9.82 -24.77
C LYS A 32 -10.72 -10.75 -23.56
N TYR A 33 -10.48 -12.05 -23.79
CA TYR A 33 -10.45 -13.08 -22.75
C TYR A 33 -9.10 -13.20 -22.03
N PHE A 34 -8.06 -12.51 -22.50
CA PHE A 34 -6.73 -12.52 -21.89
C PHE A 34 -6.51 -11.24 -21.08
N GLN A 35 -7.19 -11.15 -19.96
CA GLN A 35 -7.21 -9.98 -19.09
C GLN A 35 -7.34 -10.37 -17.62
N ARG A 36 -7.03 -9.44 -16.73
CA ARG A 36 -7.06 -9.64 -15.26
C ARG A 36 -8.35 -10.30 -14.77
N GLY A 37 -9.51 -9.88 -15.28
CA GLY A 37 -10.83 -10.42 -14.88
C GLY A 37 -10.90 -11.92 -15.15
N ALA A 38 -10.54 -12.36 -16.35
CA ALA A 38 -10.56 -13.77 -16.71
C ALA A 38 -9.64 -14.60 -15.79
N PHE A 39 -8.39 -14.20 -15.60
CA PHE A 39 -7.47 -14.91 -14.68
C PHE A 39 -7.99 -14.96 -13.25
N ARG A 40 -8.55 -13.85 -12.74
CA ARG A 40 -9.15 -13.80 -11.40
C ARG A 40 -10.30 -14.79 -11.25
N ASP A 41 -11.20 -14.81 -12.22
CA ASP A 41 -12.41 -15.63 -12.18
C ASP A 41 -12.04 -17.12 -12.27
N PHE A 42 -11.09 -17.50 -13.13
CA PHE A 42 -10.57 -18.88 -13.20
C PHE A 42 -9.82 -19.29 -11.92
N ALA A 43 -8.97 -18.42 -11.36
CA ALA A 43 -8.27 -18.70 -10.11
C ALA A 43 -9.25 -18.89 -8.95
N ALA A 44 -10.27 -18.01 -8.83
CA ALA A 44 -11.31 -18.10 -7.83
C ALA A 44 -12.17 -19.36 -7.97
N PHE A 45 -12.61 -19.69 -9.19
CA PHE A 45 -13.38 -20.90 -9.48
C PHE A 45 -12.64 -22.18 -9.05
N ARG A 46 -11.32 -22.20 -9.21
CA ARG A 46 -10.46 -23.34 -8.87
C ARG A 46 -9.97 -23.31 -7.41
N GLY A 47 -10.32 -22.29 -6.63
CA GLY A 47 -9.86 -22.13 -5.23
C GLY A 47 -8.33 -21.96 -5.11
N LEU A 48 -7.66 -21.41 -6.13
CA LEU A 48 -6.21 -21.23 -6.12
C LEU A 48 -5.82 -20.05 -5.21
N PRO A 49 -4.69 -20.13 -4.47
CA PRO A 49 -4.22 -19.07 -3.58
C PRO A 49 -3.55 -17.92 -4.36
N ILE A 50 -4.23 -17.42 -5.40
CA ILE A 50 -3.74 -16.39 -6.30
C ILE A 50 -4.59 -15.13 -6.18
N VAL A 51 -3.94 -14.00 -5.92
CA VAL A 51 -4.54 -12.67 -5.91
C VAL A 51 -4.17 -11.94 -7.18
N MET A 52 -5.14 -11.81 -8.10
CA MET A 52 -4.94 -11.09 -9.35
C MET A 52 -5.01 -9.58 -9.15
N LYS A 53 -3.91 -8.86 -9.38
CA LYS A 53 -3.83 -7.40 -9.28
C LYS A 53 -3.56 -6.76 -10.64
N GLY A 54 -4.09 -5.55 -10.81
CA GLY A 54 -3.72 -4.70 -11.94
C GLY A 54 -2.40 -3.96 -11.68
N VAL A 55 -1.88 -3.34 -12.72
CA VAL A 55 -0.70 -2.50 -12.62
C VAL A 55 -1.08 -1.19 -11.94
N LYS A 56 -0.27 -0.79 -10.96
CA LYS A 56 -0.31 0.50 -10.30
C LYS A 56 1.03 1.22 -10.49
N ARG A 57 1.10 2.43 -9.94
CA ARG A 57 2.25 3.35 -10.03
C ARG A 57 3.59 2.69 -9.63
N ASN A 58 3.56 1.77 -8.67
CA ASN A 58 4.72 1.00 -8.23
C ASN A 58 4.67 -0.40 -8.86
N MET A 59 5.15 -0.49 -10.06
CA MET A 59 5.23 -1.77 -10.77
C MET A 59 6.25 -2.67 -10.08
N GLY A 60 5.90 -3.94 -9.90
CA GLY A 60 6.76 -4.93 -9.22
C GLY A 60 6.53 -5.05 -7.70
N GLU A 61 5.87 -4.07 -7.07
CA GLU A 61 5.65 -4.10 -5.64
C GLU A 61 4.85 -5.32 -5.19
N MET A 62 5.42 -6.10 -4.26
CA MET A 62 4.79 -7.33 -3.72
C MET A 62 4.23 -8.19 -4.85
N THR A 63 5.06 -8.53 -5.85
CA THR A 63 4.62 -9.22 -7.05
C THR A 63 5.47 -10.47 -7.28
N ASP A 64 4.83 -11.63 -7.34
CA ASP A 64 5.48 -12.91 -7.61
C ASP A 64 5.58 -13.18 -9.10
N PHE A 65 4.49 -12.86 -9.85
CA PHE A 65 4.45 -13.09 -11.29
C PHE A 65 3.81 -11.93 -12.05
N PHE A 66 4.30 -11.71 -13.27
CA PHE A 66 3.62 -10.89 -14.29
C PHE A 66 3.11 -11.73 -15.42
N ILE A 67 1.89 -11.44 -15.86
CA ILE A 67 1.29 -11.99 -17.09
C ILE A 67 1.17 -10.87 -18.11
N THR A 68 1.73 -11.06 -19.29
CA THR A 68 1.61 -10.15 -20.43
C THR A 68 1.45 -10.91 -21.74
N ARG A 69 1.44 -10.19 -22.85
CA ARG A 69 1.42 -10.78 -24.21
C ARG A 69 2.43 -10.11 -25.12
N SER A 70 2.86 -10.81 -26.14
CA SER A 70 3.64 -10.26 -27.25
C SER A 70 2.74 -9.65 -28.32
N GLY A 71 3.33 -9.02 -29.33
CA GLY A 71 2.69 -8.59 -30.55
C GLY A 71 2.06 -7.21 -30.49
N ASN A 72 1.15 -6.94 -31.43
CA ASN A 72 0.50 -5.63 -31.53
C ASN A 72 -0.42 -5.36 -30.34
N PHE A 73 -0.21 -4.22 -29.72
CA PHE A 73 -0.98 -3.75 -28.55
C PHE A 73 -2.22 -2.92 -28.94
N SER A 74 -2.70 -3.05 -30.19
CA SER A 74 -3.94 -2.37 -30.61
C SER A 74 -5.09 -2.76 -29.69
N GLY A 75 -5.81 -1.76 -29.19
CA GLY A 75 -6.88 -1.94 -28.21
C GLY A 75 -6.42 -2.04 -26.74
N GLN A 76 -5.13 -1.96 -26.45
CA GLN A 76 -4.63 -1.81 -25.07
C GLN A 76 -4.52 -0.34 -24.67
N SER A 77 -4.70 -0.06 -23.38
CA SER A 77 -4.46 1.28 -22.87
C SER A 77 -2.96 1.65 -22.94
N GLN A 78 -2.66 2.94 -23.09
CA GLN A 78 -1.28 3.43 -23.10
C GLN A 78 -0.53 3.03 -21.80
N ASN A 79 -1.23 2.98 -20.68
CA ASN A 79 -0.66 2.52 -19.40
C ASN A 79 -0.22 1.06 -19.43
N ALA A 80 -0.96 0.18 -20.09
CA ALA A 80 -0.57 -1.22 -20.26
C ALA A 80 0.67 -1.36 -21.14
N ILE A 81 0.73 -0.62 -22.25
CA ILE A 81 1.88 -0.59 -23.15
C ILE A 81 3.13 -0.09 -22.41
N ASN A 82 3.01 1.02 -21.67
CA ASN A 82 4.11 1.57 -20.89
C ASN A 82 4.60 0.57 -19.83
N SER A 83 3.70 -0.15 -19.18
CA SER A 83 4.06 -1.16 -18.18
C SER A 83 4.78 -2.36 -18.79
N ILE A 84 4.38 -2.82 -19.96
CA ILE A 84 5.08 -3.88 -20.69
C ILE A 84 6.47 -3.42 -21.09
N ASN A 85 6.59 -2.20 -21.61
CA ASN A 85 7.89 -1.62 -21.95
C ASN A 85 8.81 -1.49 -20.74
N LEU A 86 8.30 -1.10 -19.58
CA LEU A 86 9.07 -1.06 -18.34
C LEU A 86 9.55 -2.48 -17.94
N LEU A 87 8.65 -3.48 -17.93
CA LEU A 87 9.01 -4.85 -17.58
C LEU A 87 10.12 -5.42 -18.49
N THR A 88 10.12 -5.07 -19.77
CA THR A 88 11.02 -5.65 -20.76
C THR A 88 12.27 -4.81 -21.06
N LYS A 89 12.32 -3.53 -20.66
CA LYS A 89 13.40 -2.60 -21.03
C LYS A 89 14.03 -1.86 -19.86
N ASP A 90 13.31 -1.68 -18.73
CA ASP A 90 13.85 -0.98 -17.55
C ASP A 90 14.86 -1.91 -16.84
N PRO A 91 16.14 -1.50 -16.69
CA PRO A 91 17.16 -2.32 -16.04
C PRO A 91 16.77 -2.81 -14.64
N ALA A 92 16.04 -1.99 -13.87
CA ALA A 92 15.60 -2.36 -12.52
C ALA A 92 14.57 -3.51 -12.53
N LEU A 93 13.76 -3.63 -13.59
CA LEU A 93 12.75 -4.68 -13.71
C LEU A 93 13.25 -5.91 -14.45
N THR A 94 14.08 -5.74 -15.48
CA THR A 94 14.67 -6.88 -16.22
C THR A 94 15.67 -7.67 -15.38
N LYS A 95 16.27 -7.02 -14.35
CA LYS A 95 17.13 -7.68 -13.35
C LYS A 95 16.37 -8.35 -12.22
N THR A 96 15.07 -8.11 -12.10
CA THR A 96 14.24 -8.61 -11.01
C THR A 96 13.13 -9.57 -11.45
N PHE A 97 12.74 -9.52 -12.73
CA PHE A 97 11.73 -10.41 -13.29
C PHE A 97 12.25 -11.07 -14.54
N LYS A 98 12.22 -12.40 -14.59
CA LYS A 98 12.68 -13.19 -15.71
C LYS A 98 11.51 -13.81 -16.46
N LEU A 99 11.63 -13.89 -17.80
CA LEU A 99 10.68 -14.66 -18.58
C LEU A 99 10.79 -16.15 -18.17
N PHE A 100 9.71 -16.66 -17.59
CA PHE A 100 9.64 -18.04 -17.10
C PHE A 100 9.08 -18.98 -18.19
N ARG A 101 7.92 -18.64 -18.77
CA ARG A 101 7.29 -19.43 -19.83
C ARG A 101 6.56 -18.57 -20.86
N SER A 102 6.37 -19.16 -22.06
CA SER A 102 5.62 -18.57 -23.17
C SER A 102 4.56 -19.55 -23.66
N TYR A 103 3.38 -19.03 -24.00
CA TYR A 103 2.22 -19.83 -24.40
C TYR A 103 1.65 -19.29 -25.71
N PRO A 104 1.39 -20.15 -26.73
CA PRO A 104 0.74 -19.70 -27.95
C PRO A 104 -0.70 -19.25 -27.64
N LEU A 105 -1.07 -18.09 -28.17
CA LEU A 105 -2.42 -17.55 -28.08
C LEU A 105 -3.21 -17.81 -29.38
N PRO A 106 -4.54 -17.89 -29.27
CA PRO A 106 -5.39 -18.15 -30.46
C PRO A 106 -5.31 -17.10 -31.56
N ASP A 107 -4.78 -15.92 -31.24
CA ASP A 107 -4.61 -14.79 -32.14
C ASP A 107 -3.21 -14.73 -32.79
N GLY A 108 -2.41 -15.78 -32.67
CA GLY A 108 -1.06 -15.88 -33.25
C GLY A 108 0.03 -15.18 -32.45
N ASN A 109 -0.31 -14.56 -31.31
CA ASN A 109 0.67 -13.97 -30.37
C ASN A 109 1.07 -14.97 -29.28
N MET A 110 1.92 -14.52 -28.36
CA MET A 110 2.36 -15.31 -27.21
C MET A 110 1.85 -14.69 -25.92
N GLY A 111 1.29 -15.48 -25.03
CA GLY A 111 1.16 -15.15 -23.62
C GLY A 111 2.50 -15.35 -22.95
N LEU A 112 2.94 -14.38 -22.15
CA LEU A 112 4.25 -14.38 -21.51
C LEU A 112 4.07 -14.34 -20.00
N LEU A 113 4.70 -15.28 -19.31
CA LEU A 113 4.72 -15.38 -17.85
C LEU A 113 6.13 -15.03 -17.36
N TYR A 114 6.24 -13.96 -16.59
CA TYR A 114 7.47 -13.56 -15.92
C TYR A 114 7.38 -13.90 -14.44
N LYS A 115 8.48 -14.41 -13.87
CA LYS A 115 8.62 -14.75 -12.46
C LYS A 115 9.56 -13.76 -11.78
N PHE A 116 9.30 -13.47 -10.51
CA PHE A 116 10.26 -12.80 -9.66
C PHE A 116 11.50 -13.70 -9.47
N ASP A 117 12.63 -13.24 -9.96
CA ASP A 117 13.93 -13.90 -9.89
C ASP A 117 15.03 -12.83 -10.00
N MET A 118 15.36 -12.26 -8.84
CA MET A 118 16.26 -11.11 -8.77
C MET A 118 17.72 -11.53 -8.89
N GLU A 119 18.42 -10.99 -9.88
CA GLU A 119 19.87 -11.12 -9.99
C GLU A 119 20.57 -10.38 -8.84
N PRO A 120 21.74 -10.88 -8.37
CA PRO A 120 22.52 -10.14 -7.37
C PRO A 120 23.08 -8.84 -7.97
N ALA A 121 22.94 -7.74 -7.24
CA ALA A 121 23.33 -6.41 -7.68
C ALA A 121 24.81 -6.08 -7.49
N ASN A 122 25.71 -7.07 -7.65
CA ASN A 122 27.16 -6.96 -7.39
C ASN A 122 27.84 -5.86 -8.19
N SER A 123 27.32 -5.57 -9.39
CA SER A 123 27.88 -4.54 -10.30
C SER A 123 27.40 -3.13 -10.02
N LEU A 124 26.42 -2.95 -9.11
CA LEU A 124 25.90 -1.60 -8.84
C LEU A 124 26.81 -0.83 -7.87
N PRO A 125 27.25 0.37 -8.25
CA PRO A 125 28.01 1.23 -7.36
C PRO A 125 27.22 1.57 -6.09
N GLY A 126 27.85 1.41 -4.94
CA GLY A 126 27.26 1.78 -3.65
C GLY A 126 26.29 0.78 -3.06
N VAL A 127 26.09 -0.41 -3.66
CA VAL A 127 25.17 -1.46 -3.15
C VAL A 127 25.51 -1.95 -1.74
N THR A 128 26.79 -1.88 -1.33
CA THR A 128 27.26 -2.24 0.02
C THR A 128 27.34 -1.06 0.99
N ASN A 129 27.11 0.16 0.49
CA ASN A 129 27.17 1.37 1.30
C ASN A 129 25.82 1.66 1.96
N LEU A 130 25.63 1.18 3.19
CA LEU A 130 24.37 1.34 3.95
C LEU A 130 23.99 2.81 4.19
N GLU A 131 24.98 3.72 4.32
CA GLU A 131 24.70 5.17 4.47
C GLU A 131 24.10 5.73 3.20
N LEU A 132 24.67 5.40 2.04
CA LEU A 132 24.15 5.83 0.74
C LEU A 132 22.73 5.27 0.52
N ILE A 133 22.52 3.99 0.82
CA ILE A 133 21.21 3.34 0.71
C ILE A 133 20.22 4.04 1.65
N GLY A 134 20.60 4.35 2.89
CA GLY A 134 19.77 5.08 3.84
C GLY A 134 19.33 6.45 3.30
N LYS A 135 20.26 7.24 2.78
CA LYS A 135 19.96 8.55 2.15
C LYS A 135 19.06 8.43 0.93
N ARG A 136 19.24 7.40 0.11
CA ARG A 136 18.37 7.12 -1.04
C ARG A 136 16.96 6.74 -0.58
N LEU A 137 16.84 5.95 0.48
CA LEU A 137 15.55 5.57 1.06
C LEU A 137 14.83 6.77 1.66
N GLU A 138 15.50 7.70 2.33
CA GLU A 138 14.89 8.94 2.86
C GLU A 138 14.16 9.71 1.74
N VAL A 139 14.84 9.91 0.61
CA VAL A 139 14.26 10.61 -0.54
C VAL A 139 13.14 9.80 -1.19
N ALA A 140 13.37 8.51 -1.42
CA ALA A 140 12.43 7.64 -2.11
C ALA A 140 11.15 7.42 -1.30
N PHE A 141 11.26 7.30 0.03
CA PHE A 141 10.12 7.08 0.92
C PHE A 141 9.19 8.29 0.98
N ALA A 142 9.70 9.51 0.88
CA ALA A 142 8.88 10.71 0.82
C ALA A 142 7.88 10.71 -0.36
N GLY A 143 8.19 10.00 -1.44
CA GLY A 143 7.31 9.77 -2.59
C GLY A 143 6.52 8.46 -2.57
N TYR A 144 6.73 7.62 -1.55
CA TYR A 144 6.15 6.28 -1.49
C TYR A 144 4.68 6.30 -1.08
N PRO A 145 3.77 5.59 -1.79
CA PRO A 145 2.33 5.69 -1.57
C PRO A 145 1.81 4.95 -0.33
N ILE A 146 2.63 4.14 0.33
CA ILE A 146 2.23 3.53 1.60
C ILE A 146 1.98 4.67 2.59
N TYR A 147 0.81 4.66 3.22
CA TYR A 147 0.31 5.70 4.11
C TYR A 147 0.20 7.10 3.48
N GLY A 148 0.50 7.27 2.18
CA GLY A 148 0.49 8.57 1.53
C GLY A 148 1.39 9.59 2.25
N VAL A 149 2.50 9.13 2.84
CA VAL A 149 3.41 9.96 3.63
C VAL A 149 4.03 11.04 2.75
N LYS A 150 3.87 12.29 3.19
CA LYS A 150 4.44 13.48 2.55
C LYS A 150 5.02 14.40 3.61
N ASN A 151 5.92 15.28 3.17
CA ASN A 151 6.47 16.35 4.02
C ASN A 151 7.01 15.82 5.35
N GLY A 152 7.84 14.77 5.31
CA GLY A 152 8.56 14.30 6.49
C GLY A 152 9.53 15.37 7.00
N VAL A 153 9.43 15.74 8.28
CA VAL A 153 10.34 16.68 8.94
C VAL A 153 11.40 15.87 9.68
N ASN A 154 12.68 16.21 9.46
CA ASN A 154 13.82 15.53 10.07
C ASN A 154 13.75 14.00 9.90
N MET A 155 13.43 13.56 8.66
CA MET A 155 13.33 12.15 8.36
C MET A 155 14.72 11.52 8.38
N THR A 156 14.83 10.37 9.03
CA THR A 156 16.05 9.55 9.10
C THR A 156 15.72 8.11 8.83
N VAL A 157 16.64 7.41 8.14
CA VAL A 157 16.54 5.98 7.88
C VAL A 157 17.72 5.26 8.50
N SER A 158 17.46 4.19 9.24
CA SER A 158 18.46 3.26 9.72
C SER A 158 18.21 1.86 9.17
N ILE A 159 19.27 1.20 8.72
CA ILE A 159 19.23 -0.11 8.09
C ILE A 159 20.05 -1.08 8.95
N THR A 160 19.46 -2.23 9.24
CA THR A 160 20.17 -3.34 9.86
C THR A 160 20.31 -4.45 8.83
N PRO A 161 21.53 -4.83 8.43
CA PRO A 161 21.74 -5.95 7.50
C PRO A 161 21.32 -7.27 8.15
N THR A 162 21.12 -8.29 7.34
CA THR A 162 20.98 -9.68 7.79
C THR A 162 22.33 -10.23 8.26
N ASN A 163 22.35 -11.45 8.78
CA ASN A 163 23.60 -12.14 9.14
C ASN A 163 24.35 -12.68 7.91
N ASN A 164 23.70 -12.75 6.74
CA ASN A 164 24.32 -13.19 5.50
C ASN A 164 24.78 -11.98 4.67
N PRO A 165 26.10 -11.75 4.48
CA PRO A 165 26.60 -10.61 3.73
C PRO A 165 26.15 -10.55 2.27
N GLN A 166 25.75 -11.68 1.68
CA GLN A 166 25.28 -11.73 0.30
C GLN A 166 23.88 -11.12 0.13
N ASP A 167 23.07 -11.08 1.19
CA ASP A 167 21.70 -10.60 1.15
C ASP A 167 21.58 -9.12 0.72
N ILE A 168 22.60 -8.31 0.99
CA ILE A 168 22.63 -6.91 0.59
C ILE A 168 22.54 -6.73 -0.93
N TYR A 169 23.12 -7.66 -1.70
CA TYR A 169 23.07 -7.63 -3.17
C TYR A 169 21.67 -7.97 -3.72
N TYR A 170 20.83 -8.59 -2.90
CA TYR A 170 19.43 -8.90 -3.21
C TYR A 170 18.46 -7.92 -2.56
N GLY A 171 18.97 -6.82 -1.97
CA GLY A 171 18.14 -5.83 -1.28
C GLY A 171 17.44 -6.39 -0.04
N ARG A 172 17.99 -7.42 0.60
CA ARG A 172 17.44 -8.05 1.81
C ARG A 172 18.08 -7.48 3.06
N TYR A 173 17.24 -7.07 3.99
CA TYR A 173 17.67 -6.48 5.27
C TYR A 173 16.89 -7.09 6.42
N LYS A 174 17.56 -7.24 7.59
CA LYS A 174 16.89 -7.61 8.83
C LYS A 174 15.85 -6.57 9.24
N SER A 175 16.19 -5.29 9.08
CA SER A 175 15.22 -4.22 9.28
C SER A 175 15.60 -2.94 8.53
N ILE A 176 14.56 -2.20 8.13
CA ILE A 176 14.63 -0.81 7.71
C ILE A 176 13.71 -0.03 8.64
N LYS A 177 14.26 0.96 9.36
CA LYS A 177 13.53 1.81 10.26
C LYS A 177 13.55 3.25 9.75
N ILE A 178 12.36 3.82 9.58
CA ILE A 178 12.16 5.21 9.17
C ILE A 178 11.62 5.97 10.36
N LYS A 179 12.23 7.10 10.71
CA LYS A 179 11.77 8.00 11.75
C LYS A 179 11.61 9.40 11.18
N ALA A 180 10.65 10.15 11.70
CA ALA A 180 10.48 11.58 11.43
C ALA A 180 9.83 12.26 12.63
N ASP A 181 10.14 13.53 12.87
CA ASP A 181 9.47 14.33 13.88
C ASP A 181 7.98 14.45 13.57
N SER A 182 7.67 14.60 12.29
CA SER A 182 6.30 14.56 11.80
C SER A 182 6.23 14.17 10.32
N VAL A 183 5.08 13.63 9.92
CA VAL A 183 4.73 13.35 8.53
C VAL A 183 3.26 13.71 8.29
N VAL A 184 2.91 14.01 7.05
CA VAL A 184 1.51 14.17 6.65
C VAL A 184 1.07 12.93 5.89
N SER A 185 0.05 12.25 6.38
CA SER A 185 -0.57 11.09 5.74
C SER A 185 -2.06 11.34 5.55
N ASN A 186 -2.54 11.27 4.31
CA ASN A 186 -3.95 11.52 3.97
C ASN A 186 -4.52 12.83 4.58
N LYS A 187 -3.72 13.90 4.57
CA LYS A 187 -4.01 15.22 5.18
C LYS A 187 -3.99 15.25 6.72
N VAL A 188 -3.61 14.15 7.37
CA VAL A 188 -3.46 14.07 8.83
C VAL A 188 -1.99 14.22 9.18
N LEU A 189 -1.67 15.13 10.10
CA LEU A 189 -0.33 15.27 10.68
C LEU A 189 -0.12 14.20 11.75
N ILE A 190 0.93 13.40 11.57
CA ILE A 190 1.36 12.38 12.54
C ILE A 190 2.70 12.82 13.09
N LYS A 191 2.81 13.01 14.39
CA LYS A 191 4.05 13.38 15.11
C LYS A 191 4.74 12.16 15.68
N ASN A 192 6.05 12.27 15.95
CA ASN A 192 6.88 11.17 16.46
C ASN A 192 6.70 9.90 15.62
N PHE A 193 6.74 10.08 14.30
CA PHE A 193 6.48 9.01 13.36
C PHE A 193 7.65 8.02 13.32
N GLU A 194 7.33 6.74 13.45
CA GLU A 194 8.26 5.63 13.21
C GLU A 194 7.57 4.55 12.38
N LEU A 195 8.28 4.02 11.40
CA LEU A 195 7.84 2.89 10.60
C LEU A 195 8.97 1.87 10.55
N LEU A 196 8.72 0.67 11.08
CA LEU A 196 9.68 -0.42 11.12
C LEU A 196 9.25 -1.52 10.16
N PHE A 197 10.10 -1.80 9.18
CA PHE A 197 10.04 -2.96 8.29
C PHE A 197 10.98 -4.02 8.84
N GLU A 198 10.48 -5.23 9.08
CA GLU A 198 11.27 -6.36 9.61
C GLU A 198 11.33 -7.49 8.57
N ASN A 199 12.51 -8.09 8.38
CA ASN A 199 12.82 -9.09 7.35
C ASN A 199 12.28 -8.66 5.98
N VAL A 200 12.89 -7.60 5.46
CA VAL A 200 12.40 -6.89 4.29
C VAL A 200 13.28 -7.12 3.07
N GLN A 201 12.66 -7.29 1.92
CA GLN A 201 13.32 -7.25 0.62
C GLN A 201 12.79 -6.10 -0.23
N ILE A 202 13.70 -5.28 -0.76
CA ILE A 202 13.39 -4.14 -1.63
C ILE A 202 14.05 -4.32 -3.00
N ASN A 203 13.53 -3.62 -4.01
CA ASN A 203 14.21 -3.52 -5.29
C ASN A 203 15.43 -2.60 -5.17
N ILE A 204 16.59 -3.17 -4.89
CA ILE A 204 17.83 -2.41 -4.75
C ILE A 204 18.28 -1.77 -6.07
N TYR A 205 17.97 -2.39 -7.23
CA TYR A 205 18.22 -1.80 -8.54
C TYR A 205 17.39 -0.54 -8.73
N ASP A 206 16.11 -0.59 -8.41
CA ASP A 206 15.21 0.54 -8.58
C ASP A 206 15.56 1.70 -7.63
N LEU A 207 15.95 1.37 -6.40
CA LEU A 207 16.42 2.35 -5.44
C LEU A 207 17.70 3.06 -5.89
N LEU A 208 18.70 2.32 -6.36
CA LEU A 208 20.00 2.89 -6.72
C LEU A 208 20.00 3.56 -8.10
N LEU A 209 19.25 3.01 -9.07
CA LEU A 209 19.18 3.55 -10.44
C LEU A 209 18.14 4.66 -10.59
N ASN A 210 16.96 4.49 -10.00
CA ASN A 210 15.78 5.32 -10.22
C ASN A 210 15.35 6.14 -8.99
N GLY A 211 15.96 5.91 -7.82
CA GLY A 211 15.58 6.58 -6.57
C GLY A 211 14.17 6.23 -6.10
N ARG A 212 13.66 5.03 -6.41
CA ARG A 212 12.32 4.58 -6.04
C ARG A 212 12.39 3.48 -4.99
N PHE A 213 11.56 3.59 -3.96
CA PHE A 213 11.36 2.53 -2.97
C PHE A 213 10.27 1.59 -3.46
N ILE A 214 10.64 0.36 -3.80
CA ILE A 214 9.74 -0.72 -4.22
C ILE A 214 9.95 -1.90 -3.28
N LEU A 215 8.91 -2.29 -2.58
CA LEU A 215 8.92 -3.40 -1.64
C LEU A 215 8.58 -4.70 -2.37
N PHE A 216 9.40 -5.74 -2.21
CA PHE A 216 9.14 -7.06 -2.78
C PHE A 216 8.61 -8.03 -1.74
N ASP A 217 9.22 -8.04 -0.56
CA ASP A 217 8.81 -8.94 0.51
C ASP A 217 8.99 -8.27 1.88
N LEU A 218 8.18 -8.69 2.84
CA LEU A 218 8.18 -8.15 4.18
C LEU A 218 7.46 -9.10 5.15
N GLU A 219 8.15 -9.49 6.21
CA GLU A 219 7.51 -10.29 7.26
C GLU A 219 6.58 -9.44 8.12
N ARG A 220 7.04 -8.24 8.55
CA ARG A 220 6.29 -7.42 9.52
C ARG A 220 6.48 -5.93 9.28
N LEU A 221 5.36 -5.20 9.38
CA LEU A 221 5.32 -3.75 9.31
C LEU A 221 4.72 -3.18 10.59
N THR A 222 5.51 -2.43 11.35
CA THR A 222 5.07 -1.83 12.63
C THR A 222 5.11 -0.30 12.52
N PRO A 223 3.95 0.36 12.39
CA PRO A 223 3.84 1.82 12.46
C PRO A 223 3.73 2.28 13.92
N ARG A 224 4.30 3.47 14.21
CA ARG A 224 4.11 4.20 15.48
C ARG A 224 3.95 5.68 15.22
N GLY A 225 3.24 6.36 16.09
CA GLY A 225 3.09 7.80 15.98
C GLY A 225 1.98 8.36 16.86
N THR A 226 1.90 9.69 16.88
CA THR A 226 0.91 10.43 17.66
C THR A 226 0.13 11.37 16.75
N ILE A 227 -1.20 11.29 16.82
CA ILE A 227 -2.12 12.19 16.13
C ILE A 227 -2.74 13.10 17.17
N HIS A 228 -2.46 14.42 17.10
CA HIS A 228 -3.08 15.42 17.94
C HIS A 228 -4.40 15.90 17.33
N PHE A 229 -5.43 16.07 18.16
CA PHE A 229 -6.74 16.51 17.67
C PHE A 229 -6.73 17.94 17.18
N ASP A 230 -5.93 18.83 17.77
CA ASP A 230 -5.74 20.20 17.27
C ASP A 230 -5.27 20.23 15.80
N ASP A 231 -4.42 19.27 15.40
CA ASP A 231 -3.94 19.18 14.04
C ASP A 231 -5.02 18.63 13.08
N LEU A 232 -5.89 17.73 13.56
CA LEU A 232 -7.08 17.27 12.82
C LEU A 232 -8.08 18.42 12.64
N GLU A 233 -8.36 19.18 13.70
CA GLU A 233 -9.27 20.32 13.70
C GLU A 233 -8.81 21.40 12.71
N LYS A 234 -7.52 21.75 12.71
CA LYS A 234 -6.92 22.67 11.74
C LYS A 234 -7.06 22.16 10.30
N SER A 235 -6.76 20.88 10.07
CA SER A 235 -6.85 20.26 8.74
C SER A 235 -8.30 20.26 8.22
N ALA A 236 -9.26 20.01 9.10
CA ALA A 236 -10.69 20.06 8.77
C ALA A 236 -11.16 21.48 8.46
N ALA A 237 -10.74 22.48 9.24
CA ALA A 237 -11.07 23.90 8.99
C ALA A 237 -10.58 24.36 7.60
N VAL A 238 -9.36 23.96 7.22
CA VAL A 238 -8.81 24.22 5.87
C VAL A 238 -9.64 23.51 4.80
N ALA A 239 -10.02 22.26 5.01
CA ALA A 239 -10.83 21.49 4.07
C ALA A 239 -12.24 22.11 3.88
N MET A 240 -12.81 22.67 4.94
CA MET A 240 -14.10 23.39 4.93
C MET A 240 -13.98 24.83 4.41
N LYS A 241 -12.81 25.28 4.00
CA LYS A 241 -12.56 26.63 3.44
C LYS A 241 -13.05 27.76 4.35
N GLY A 242 -12.89 27.59 5.67
CA GLY A 242 -13.33 28.56 6.68
C GLY A 242 -14.85 28.63 6.92
N LYS A 243 -15.64 27.81 6.25
CA LYS A 243 -17.11 27.75 6.41
C LYS A 243 -17.56 26.90 7.59
N GLY A 244 -16.62 26.30 8.31
CA GLY A 244 -16.93 25.46 9.46
C GLY A 244 -15.72 25.12 10.27
N ASN A 245 -15.96 24.53 11.42
CA ASN A 245 -14.94 23.98 12.30
C ASN A 245 -15.41 22.63 12.85
N ILE A 246 -14.44 21.85 13.32
CA ILE A 246 -14.70 20.65 14.12
C ILE A 246 -13.95 20.79 15.44
N ASN A 247 -14.49 20.17 16.47
CA ASN A 247 -13.82 19.95 17.75
C ASN A 247 -13.81 18.44 18.01
N VAL A 248 -12.64 17.90 18.30
CA VAL A 248 -12.46 16.46 18.54
C VAL A 248 -12.03 16.24 19.97
N SER A 249 -12.71 15.37 20.67
CA SER A 249 -12.34 14.91 22.01
C SER A 249 -12.29 13.40 22.07
N GLY A 250 -11.36 12.89 22.89
CA GLY A 250 -11.18 11.45 23.09
C GLY A 250 -11.55 11.00 24.47
N SER A 251 -12.06 9.80 24.58
CA SER A 251 -12.23 9.12 25.84
C SER A 251 -12.01 7.61 25.64
N LYS A 252 -11.24 7.00 26.48
CA LYS A 252 -10.81 5.59 26.54
C LYS A 252 -10.78 4.82 25.20
N ASN A 253 -11.90 4.61 24.54
CA ASN A 253 -12.00 3.88 23.25
C ASN A 253 -12.94 4.59 22.26
N SER A 254 -13.24 5.86 22.48
CA SER A 254 -14.17 6.62 21.63
C SER A 254 -13.66 8.02 21.33
N LEU A 255 -14.08 8.51 20.16
CA LEU A 255 -13.92 9.89 19.74
C LEU A 255 -15.30 10.53 19.69
N THR A 256 -15.41 11.74 20.22
CA THR A 256 -16.57 12.61 20.01
C THR A 256 -16.14 13.74 19.08
N ILE A 257 -16.88 13.96 18.02
CA ILE A 257 -16.62 15.00 17.04
C ILE A 257 -17.84 15.92 17.02
N HIS A 258 -17.65 17.18 17.39
CA HIS A 258 -18.61 18.24 17.18
C HIS A 258 -18.23 19.00 15.93
N ALA A 259 -19.17 19.21 15.02
CA ALA A 259 -18.98 19.95 13.78
C ALA A 259 -19.97 21.12 13.70
N LYS A 260 -19.49 22.29 13.27
CA LYS A 260 -20.30 23.44 12.91
C LYS A 260 -19.99 23.81 11.46
N TYR A 261 -21.03 24.04 10.68
CA TYR A 261 -20.89 24.43 9.29
C TYR A 261 -21.87 25.54 8.92
N SER A 262 -21.36 26.63 8.35
CA SER A 262 -22.16 27.77 7.89
C SER A 262 -22.56 27.57 6.44
N LEU A 263 -23.87 27.49 6.21
CA LEU A 263 -24.43 27.41 4.86
C LEU A 263 -24.35 28.77 4.16
N PRO A 264 -24.41 28.81 2.80
CA PRO A 264 -24.33 30.06 2.04
C PRO A 264 -25.39 31.11 2.42
N GLN A 265 -26.51 30.69 3.00
CA GLN A 265 -27.61 31.55 3.45
C GLN A 265 -27.47 32.03 4.89
N GLY A 266 -26.29 31.86 5.52
CA GLY A 266 -26.02 32.31 6.89
C GLY A 266 -26.56 31.38 7.98
N GLN A 267 -27.24 30.31 7.64
CA GLN A 267 -27.67 29.31 8.60
C GLN A 267 -26.47 28.48 9.07
N VAL A 268 -26.42 28.18 10.38
CA VAL A 268 -25.40 27.34 10.97
C VAL A 268 -26.00 25.97 11.28
N VAL A 269 -25.38 24.92 10.72
CA VAL A 269 -25.71 23.53 11.05
C VAL A 269 -24.67 23.01 12.04
N GLU A 270 -25.13 22.53 13.17
CA GLU A 270 -24.30 21.88 14.19
C GLU A 270 -24.62 20.39 14.25
N GLY A 271 -23.57 19.57 14.41
CA GLY A 271 -23.74 18.14 14.56
C GLY A 271 -22.71 17.56 15.50
N GLU A 272 -23.10 16.48 16.15
CA GLU A 272 -22.21 15.68 17.01
C GLU A 272 -22.23 14.23 16.55
N THR A 273 -21.07 13.61 16.52
CA THR A 273 -20.95 12.16 16.29
C THR A 273 -20.02 11.53 17.29
N LYS A 274 -20.39 10.34 17.77
CA LYS A 274 -19.56 9.51 18.62
C LYS A 274 -19.14 8.25 17.88
N ILE A 275 -17.83 8.05 17.81
CA ILE A 275 -17.19 6.95 17.08
C ILE A 275 -16.44 6.10 18.09
N ASN A 276 -16.80 4.84 18.20
CA ASN A 276 -15.97 3.87 18.92
C ASN A 276 -14.86 3.39 17.99
N ILE A 277 -13.66 3.32 18.52
CA ILE A 277 -12.53 2.71 17.82
C ILE A 277 -12.39 1.29 18.36
N LEU A 278 -12.77 0.33 17.54
CA LEU A 278 -12.56 -1.08 17.82
C LEU A 278 -11.15 -1.43 17.33
N PHE A 279 -10.31 -1.86 18.24
CA PHE A 279 -8.94 -2.24 17.95
C PHE A 279 -8.66 -3.63 18.53
N SER A 280 -8.15 -4.53 17.68
CA SER A 280 -7.57 -5.81 18.07
C SER A 280 -6.12 -5.86 17.59
N PRO A 281 -5.15 -6.22 18.45
CA PRO A 281 -3.74 -6.33 18.02
C PRO A 281 -3.59 -7.24 16.80
N GLY A 282 -2.85 -6.76 15.78
CA GLY A 282 -2.69 -7.49 14.50
C GLY A 282 -3.88 -7.40 13.54
N GLU A 283 -4.98 -6.78 13.93
CA GLU A 283 -6.17 -6.61 13.10
C GLU A 283 -6.36 -5.16 12.62
N LYS A 284 -7.37 -4.98 11.79
CA LYS A 284 -7.76 -3.67 11.26
C LYS A 284 -8.41 -2.82 12.35
N ILE A 285 -8.02 -1.55 12.43
CA ILE A 285 -8.76 -0.57 13.22
C ILE A 285 -10.09 -0.31 12.51
N GLN A 286 -11.19 -0.58 13.21
CA GLN A 286 -12.55 -0.39 12.70
C GLN A 286 -13.24 0.73 13.48
N PRO A 287 -13.55 1.87 12.84
CA PRO A 287 -14.42 2.86 13.44
C PRO A 287 -15.87 2.34 13.46
N ALA A 288 -16.46 2.31 14.63
CA ALA A 288 -17.88 1.99 14.83
C ALA A 288 -18.62 3.26 15.24
N PHE A 289 -19.41 3.81 14.33
CA PHE A 289 -20.27 4.95 14.64
C PHE A 289 -21.37 4.54 15.60
N LYS A 290 -21.52 5.23 16.72
CA LYS A 290 -22.56 5.00 17.72
C LYS A 290 -23.74 5.94 17.55
N GLU A 291 -23.47 7.22 17.36
CA GLU A 291 -24.48 8.27 17.36
C GLU A 291 -24.11 9.33 16.31
N LEU A 292 -25.11 9.87 15.64
CA LEU A 292 -25.00 11.10 14.86
C LEU A 292 -26.20 11.98 15.17
N LYS A 293 -25.94 13.16 15.73
CA LYS A 293 -26.92 14.19 15.98
C LYS A 293 -26.72 15.35 15.03
N LEU A 294 -27.77 15.81 14.36
CA LEU A 294 -27.78 17.02 13.56
C LEU A 294 -28.82 17.96 14.17
N GLY A 295 -28.34 18.93 14.98
CA GLY A 295 -29.23 19.73 15.82
C GLY A 295 -30.04 18.84 16.78
N PRO A 296 -31.36 19.00 16.82
CA PRO A 296 -32.25 18.17 17.66
C PRO A 296 -32.57 16.79 17.06
N LEU A 297 -32.06 16.48 15.85
CA LEU A 297 -32.40 15.23 15.15
C LEU A 297 -31.35 14.16 15.36
N ASP A 298 -31.76 13.02 15.93
CA ASP A 298 -30.96 11.80 15.96
C ASP A 298 -31.05 11.09 14.61
N ILE A 299 -29.93 10.95 13.91
CA ILE A 299 -29.90 10.25 12.63
C ILE A 299 -29.56 8.76 12.88
N PRO A 300 -30.43 7.84 12.44
CA PRO A 300 -30.16 6.41 12.60
C PRO A 300 -28.84 5.98 11.96
N VAL A 301 -28.06 5.15 12.68
CA VAL A 301 -26.73 4.68 12.28
C VAL A 301 -26.71 4.02 10.88
N LEU A 302 -27.84 3.45 10.45
CA LEU A 302 -28.00 2.89 9.10
C LEU A 302 -27.79 3.90 7.97
N PHE A 303 -28.19 5.17 8.16
CA PHE A 303 -27.96 6.25 7.19
C PHE A 303 -26.50 6.72 7.18
N ILE A 304 -25.83 6.68 8.33
CA ILE A 304 -24.44 7.06 8.48
C ILE A 304 -23.54 6.13 7.68
N ARG A 305 -23.81 4.80 7.70
CA ARG A 305 -23.06 3.80 6.93
C ARG A 305 -23.06 4.07 5.41
N ARG A 306 -24.09 4.71 4.88
CA ARG A 306 -24.16 5.09 3.46
C ARG A 306 -23.36 6.37 3.14
N ILE A 307 -23.28 7.29 4.09
CA ILE A 307 -22.59 8.58 3.92
C ILE A 307 -21.09 8.46 4.24
N THR A 308 -20.74 7.63 5.21
CA THR A 308 -19.36 7.46 5.71
C THR A 308 -18.74 6.13 5.28
N ASN A 309 -18.67 5.88 3.99
CA ASN A 309 -17.72 4.89 3.45
C ASN A 309 -16.25 5.32 3.64
N ALA A 310 -15.99 6.30 4.49
CA ALA A 310 -14.68 6.69 4.98
C ALA A 310 -14.15 5.59 5.89
N ARG A 311 -13.62 4.54 5.28
CA ARG A 311 -12.75 3.59 5.97
C ARG A 311 -11.50 4.38 6.36
N LEU A 312 -11.39 4.76 7.63
CA LEU A 312 -10.12 5.10 8.26
C LEU A 312 -9.28 3.81 8.31
N THR A 313 -8.80 3.39 7.15
CA THR A 313 -7.86 2.30 7.08
C THR A 313 -6.48 2.86 7.39
N LEU A 314 -6.00 2.63 8.60
CA LEU A 314 -4.58 2.74 8.93
C LEU A 314 -3.76 1.61 8.26
N THR A 315 -4.43 0.76 7.49
CA THR A 315 -3.77 -0.24 6.65
C THR A 315 -3.30 0.42 5.36
N PRO A 316 -2.13 0.06 4.85
CA PRO A 316 -1.70 0.41 3.50
C PRO A 316 -2.80 0.11 2.49
N THR A 317 -2.77 0.78 1.37
CA THR A 317 -3.75 0.73 0.28
C THR A 317 -4.63 -0.54 0.21
N PRO A 318 -5.94 -0.42 -0.11
CA PRO A 318 -6.81 -1.58 -0.30
C PRO A 318 -6.16 -2.64 -1.19
N GLY A 319 -6.06 -3.87 -0.69
CA GLY A 319 -5.39 -4.98 -1.38
C GLY A 319 -3.89 -5.12 -1.07
N TRP A 320 -3.36 -4.43 -0.08
CA TRP A 320 -2.06 -4.74 0.50
C TRP A 320 -2.12 -6.10 1.20
N PRO A 321 -1.22 -7.05 0.90
CA PRO A 321 -1.31 -8.40 1.42
C PRO A 321 -0.92 -8.53 2.89
N LEU A 322 -0.26 -7.50 3.44
CA LEU A 322 0.29 -7.54 4.79
C LEU A 322 -0.64 -6.86 5.80
N THR A 323 -0.72 -7.44 6.97
CA THR A 323 -1.31 -6.82 8.15
C THR A 323 -0.27 -5.95 8.85
N THR A 324 -0.66 -4.76 9.26
CA THR A 324 0.20 -3.93 10.11
C THR A 324 0.22 -4.47 11.52
N ASN A 325 1.40 -4.59 12.10
CA ASN A 325 1.57 -5.02 13.49
C ASN A 325 1.42 -3.83 14.44
N ILE A 326 0.21 -3.32 14.59
CA ILE A 326 -0.11 -2.33 15.62
C ILE A 326 -0.33 -3.09 16.92
N LYS A 327 0.50 -2.83 17.93
CA LYS A 327 0.42 -3.49 19.24
C LYS A 327 -0.62 -2.86 20.15
N SER A 328 -0.74 -1.54 20.10
CA SER A 328 -1.74 -0.82 20.89
C SER A 328 -2.16 0.48 20.22
N LEU A 329 -3.41 0.86 20.48
CA LEU A 329 -3.96 2.15 20.13
C LEU A 329 -4.58 2.74 21.41
N LYS A 330 -4.07 3.89 21.85
CA LYS A 330 -4.55 4.57 23.04
C LYS A 330 -5.15 5.91 22.68
N ILE A 331 -6.36 6.17 23.14
CA ILE A 331 -7.07 7.43 22.93
C ILE A 331 -7.03 8.22 24.23
N PHE A 332 -6.50 9.41 24.16
CA PHE A 332 -6.45 10.40 25.22
C PHE A 332 -7.41 11.56 24.92
N PRO A 333 -7.70 12.46 25.86
CA PRO A 333 -8.62 13.57 25.62
C PRO A 333 -8.28 14.44 24.40
N ARG A 334 -6.99 14.61 24.05
CA ARG A 334 -6.54 15.49 22.95
C ARG A 334 -5.61 14.80 21.93
N LYS A 335 -5.40 13.48 22.00
CA LYS A 335 -4.52 12.75 21.08
C LYS A 335 -4.85 11.27 20.97
N ILE A 336 -4.35 10.66 19.88
CA ILE A 336 -4.27 9.21 19.69
C ILE A 336 -2.80 8.82 19.62
N GLU A 337 -2.42 7.77 20.34
CA GLU A 337 -1.11 7.14 20.23
C GLU A 337 -1.24 5.76 19.59
N ILE A 338 -0.39 5.50 18.60
CA ILE A 338 -0.26 4.24 17.87
C ILE A 338 1.10 3.64 18.20
N ASN A 339 1.13 2.40 18.71
CA ASN A 339 2.35 1.70 19.11
C ASN A 339 2.38 0.26 18.59
#